data_999bd9cf1a9513dbf058e92313a75b3f
#
_entry.id   999bd9cf1a9513dbf058e92313a75b3f
#
_cell.length_a   1.000
_cell.length_b   1.000
_cell.length_c   1.000
_cell.angle_alpha   90.00
_cell.angle_beta   90.00
_cell.angle_gamma   90.00
#
_symmetry.space_group_name_H-M   'P 1'
#
loop_
_entity.id
_entity.type
_entity.pdbx_description
1 polymer ?
#
loop_
_entity_poly.entity_id
_entity_poly.type
_entity_poly.pdbx_seq_one_letter_code
_entity_poly.pdbx_strand_id
1 'polypeptide(L)'
;AFNDTRQALADLGLDDATCQRLGIRLHKVGVVWPLEAQLTREFATVLGNCLSHGRRQFVDVLEHFPKECSHVIEVLARVYAEDAHCRAEKMSPEQRLAHHQASSAAPMQGLHQWINEQFAQRQVEPNSGLGQALRYMLKHWSELTLFLRKAGAPLDNNICERALKRAIRHRKNSLFFKTLKGAEVGDIYMSLIHTCQLGNVNPFAYLQALQIHAQQVLTRPALWMPWNYHEQMNRAA
;
A
#
# COMPACT_ATOMS: atom_id res chain seq x y z
N ALA A 1 -25.07 -6.87 8.69
CA ALA A 1 -23.65 -6.53 8.33
C ALA A 1 -23.46 -6.46 6.81
N PHE A 2 -23.78 -7.50 6.03
CA PHE A 2 -23.58 -7.50 4.57
C PHE A 2 -24.50 -6.50 3.85
N ASN A 3 -25.77 -6.45 4.26
CA ASN A 3 -26.74 -5.48 3.73
C ASN A 3 -26.41 -4.03 4.15
N ASP A 4 -25.86 -3.84 5.35
CA ASP A 4 -25.50 -2.52 5.87
C ASP A 4 -24.30 -1.93 5.12
N THR A 5 -23.32 -2.77 4.73
CA THR A 5 -22.20 -2.35 3.90
C THR A 5 -22.65 -1.94 2.49
N ARG A 6 -23.64 -2.67 1.94
CA ARG A 6 -24.24 -2.37 0.64
C ARG A 6 -24.99 -1.03 0.67
N GLN A 7 -25.75 -0.78 1.72
CA GLN A 7 -26.44 0.49 1.93
C GLN A 7 -25.46 1.64 2.11
N ALA A 8 -24.40 1.45 2.91
CA ALA A 8 -23.36 2.46 3.10
C ALA A 8 -22.62 2.80 1.79
N LEU A 9 -22.39 1.84 0.90
CA LEU A 9 -21.83 2.10 -0.43
C LEU A 9 -22.80 2.87 -1.32
N ALA A 10 -24.09 2.52 -1.28
CA ALA A 10 -25.14 3.25 -2.02
C ALA A 10 -25.27 4.69 -1.53
N ASP A 11 -25.19 4.94 -0.23
CA ASP A 11 -25.22 6.26 0.40
C ASP A 11 -23.99 7.13 -0.01
N LEU A 12 -22.89 6.50 -0.41
CA LEU A 12 -21.70 7.14 -0.98
C LEU A 12 -21.80 7.32 -2.51
N GLY A 13 -22.94 7.02 -3.13
CA GLY A 13 -23.13 7.05 -4.58
C GLY A 13 -22.53 5.85 -5.30
N LEU A 14 -22.11 4.83 -4.56
CA LEU A 14 -21.58 3.56 -5.08
C LEU A 14 -22.71 2.53 -5.06
N ASP A 15 -23.72 2.73 -5.89
CA ASP A 15 -24.83 1.78 -6.07
C ASP A 15 -24.33 0.46 -6.69
N ASP A 16 -25.19 -0.56 -6.73
CA ASP A 16 -24.86 -1.89 -7.26
C ASP A 16 -24.33 -1.83 -8.72
N ALA A 17 -24.87 -0.95 -9.53
CA ALA A 17 -24.45 -0.78 -10.92
C ALA A 17 -23.06 -0.16 -11.01
N THR A 18 -22.78 0.85 -10.21
CA THR A 18 -21.45 1.48 -10.08
C THR A 18 -20.44 0.52 -9.48
N CYS A 19 -20.81 -0.22 -8.43
CA CYS A 19 -19.95 -1.26 -7.84
C CYS A 19 -19.63 -2.35 -8.86
N GLN A 20 -20.60 -2.79 -9.65
CA GLN A 20 -20.39 -3.79 -10.69
C GLN A 20 -19.52 -3.26 -11.83
N ARG A 21 -19.72 -2.02 -12.27
CA ARG A 21 -18.91 -1.33 -13.29
C ARG A 21 -17.46 -1.17 -12.84
N LEU A 22 -17.24 -0.80 -11.58
CA LEU A 22 -15.92 -0.66 -10.96
C LEU A 22 -15.34 -2.02 -10.49
N GLY A 23 -16.11 -3.10 -10.63
CA GLY A 23 -15.72 -4.44 -10.22
C GLY A 23 -15.54 -4.60 -8.70
N ILE A 24 -16.16 -3.74 -7.90
CA ILE A 24 -16.16 -3.83 -6.45
C ILE A 24 -17.01 -5.03 -6.03
N ARG A 25 -16.44 -5.91 -5.22
CA ARG A 25 -17.14 -7.08 -4.67
C ARG A 25 -17.27 -6.98 -3.17
N LEU A 26 -18.51 -7.14 -2.68
CA LEU A 26 -18.76 -7.28 -1.26
C LEU A 26 -18.48 -8.72 -0.85
N HIS A 27 -17.59 -8.90 0.11
CA HIS A 27 -17.27 -10.19 0.70
C HIS A 27 -17.72 -10.26 2.16
N LYS A 28 -17.89 -11.46 2.72
CA LYS A 28 -18.24 -11.64 4.14
C LYS A 28 -17.26 -10.95 5.11
N VAL A 29 -16.05 -10.64 4.65
CA VAL A 29 -14.98 -9.99 5.43
C VAL A 29 -14.74 -8.53 5.05
N GLY A 30 -15.50 -7.96 4.12
CA GLY A 30 -15.34 -6.56 3.69
C GLY A 30 -15.48 -6.33 2.19
N VAL A 31 -15.09 -5.15 1.75
CA VAL A 31 -15.06 -4.76 0.34
C VAL A 31 -13.75 -5.24 -0.28
N VAL A 32 -13.86 -6.04 -1.31
CA VAL A 32 -12.71 -6.49 -2.11
C VAL A 32 -12.73 -5.75 -3.44
N TRP A 33 -11.69 -4.96 -3.68
CA TRP A 33 -11.48 -4.32 -4.97
C TRP A 33 -10.81 -5.33 -5.90
N PRO A 34 -11.34 -5.55 -7.11
CA PRO A 34 -10.67 -6.40 -8.08
C PRO A 34 -9.41 -5.68 -8.57
N LEU A 35 -8.27 -6.29 -8.26
CA LEU A 35 -6.97 -5.70 -8.55
C LEU A 35 -6.56 -5.76 -10.03
N GLU A 36 -7.27 -6.51 -10.88
CA GLU A 36 -6.61 -6.88 -12.13
C GLU A 36 -7.26 -6.43 -13.44
N ALA A 37 -8.54 -6.68 -13.69
CA ALA A 37 -8.98 -6.57 -15.08
C ALA A 37 -9.76 -5.30 -15.43
N GLN A 38 -10.51 -4.73 -14.49
CA GLN A 38 -11.42 -3.60 -14.78
C GLN A 38 -10.84 -2.25 -14.39
N LEU A 39 -10.13 -2.16 -13.26
CA LEU A 39 -9.40 -0.95 -12.87
C LEU A 39 -8.29 -0.60 -13.86
N THR A 40 -7.62 -1.61 -14.44
CA THR A 40 -6.60 -1.39 -15.46
C THR A 40 -7.16 -0.77 -16.75
N ARG A 41 -8.41 -1.00 -17.08
CA ARG A 41 -9.04 -0.40 -18.28
C ARG A 41 -9.48 1.04 -18.07
N GLU A 42 -10.03 1.36 -16.89
CA GLU A 42 -10.55 2.71 -16.61
C GLU A 42 -9.48 3.66 -16.05
N PHE A 43 -8.53 3.16 -15.28
CA PHE A 43 -7.56 3.99 -14.55
C PHE A 43 -6.09 3.74 -14.94
N ALA A 44 -5.82 2.96 -15.99
CA ALA A 44 -4.47 2.57 -16.39
C ALA A 44 -3.59 2.09 -15.20
N THR A 45 -4.20 1.28 -14.32
CA THR A 45 -3.54 0.79 -13.11
C THR A 45 -2.41 -0.17 -13.45
N VAL A 46 -1.24 0.05 -12.89
CA VAL A 46 -0.07 -0.82 -13.05
C VAL A 46 0.26 -1.48 -11.73
N LEU A 47 0.34 -2.80 -11.73
CA LEU A 47 0.68 -3.58 -10.54
C LEU A 47 2.17 -3.46 -10.24
N GLY A 48 2.50 -3.09 -8.98
CA GLY A 48 3.84 -3.13 -8.43
C GLY A 48 3.88 -3.98 -7.17
N ASN A 49 4.92 -4.79 -7.02
CA ASN A 49 5.14 -5.59 -5.83
C ASN A 49 6.20 -4.96 -4.92
N CYS A 50 6.09 -5.24 -3.63
CA CYS A 50 6.97 -4.72 -2.60
C CYS A 50 8.31 -5.48 -2.55
N LEU A 51 9.39 -4.81 -2.90
CA LEU A 51 10.74 -5.40 -2.88
C LEU A 51 11.18 -5.80 -1.46
N SER A 52 10.68 -5.11 -0.43
CA SER A 52 10.92 -5.45 0.98
C SER A 52 10.37 -6.84 1.36
N HIS A 53 9.21 -7.23 0.80
CA HIS A 53 8.67 -8.58 0.99
C HIS A 53 9.53 -9.64 0.30
N GLY A 54 10.02 -9.36 -0.90
CA GLY A 54 10.99 -10.23 -1.58
C GLY A 54 12.26 -10.43 -0.75
N ARG A 55 12.84 -9.32 -0.25
CA ARG A 55 14.02 -9.34 0.60
C ARG A 55 13.82 -10.18 1.89
N ARG A 56 12.64 -10.06 2.51
CA ARG A 56 12.34 -10.74 3.77
C ARG A 56 12.44 -12.25 3.66
N GLN A 57 12.05 -12.85 2.55
CA GLN A 57 12.14 -14.29 2.35
C GLN A 57 13.59 -14.79 2.43
N PHE A 58 14.58 -13.99 2.01
CA PHE A 58 15.99 -14.33 2.14
C PHE A 58 16.50 -14.13 3.57
N VAL A 59 15.99 -13.15 4.30
CA VAL A 59 16.31 -12.95 5.73
C VAL A 59 15.82 -14.13 6.55
N ASP A 60 14.64 -14.65 6.25
CA ASP A 60 14.01 -15.76 6.99
C ASP A 60 14.76 -17.10 6.82
N VAL A 61 15.56 -17.25 5.76
CA VAL A 61 16.35 -18.48 5.50
C VAL A 61 17.87 -18.25 5.54
N LEU A 62 18.31 -17.07 5.97
CA LEU A 62 19.73 -16.65 5.98
C LEU A 62 20.62 -17.60 6.77
N GLU A 63 20.15 -18.12 7.90
CA GLU A 63 20.93 -19.04 8.75
C GLU A 63 21.29 -20.33 8.03
N HIS A 64 20.43 -20.78 7.10
CA HIS A 64 20.63 -22.04 6.38
C HIS A 64 21.40 -21.87 5.06
N PHE A 65 21.33 -20.70 4.45
CA PHE A 65 21.93 -20.37 3.15
C PHE A 65 22.65 -19.02 3.19
N PRO A 66 23.68 -18.86 4.07
CA PRO A 66 24.25 -17.54 4.37
C PRO A 66 24.90 -16.87 3.15
N LYS A 67 25.57 -17.59 2.28
CA LYS A 67 26.28 -17.03 1.12
C LYS A 67 25.30 -16.50 0.08
N GLU A 68 24.35 -17.32 -0.31
CA GLU A 68 23.36 -17.02 -1.36
C GLU A 68 22.41 -15.91 -0.90
N CYS A 69 21.95 -15.99 0.34
CA CYS A 69 21.08 -14.97 0.91
C CYS A 69 21.81 -13.62 1.08
N SER A 70 23.06 -13.62 1.56
CA SER A 70 23.85 -12.40 1.67
C SER A 70 24.04 -11.74 0.31
N HIS A 71 24.34 -12.51 -0.74
CA HIS A 71 24.46 -11.99 -2.10
C HIS A 71 23.19 -11.23 -2.54
N VAL A 72 22.02 -11.84 -2.38
CA VAL A 72 20.74 -11.18 -2.75
C VAL A 72 20.49 -9.95 -1.88
N ILE A 73 20.67 -10.08 -0.56
CA ILE A 73 20.42 -8.98 0.41
C ILE A 73 21.34 -7.79 0.13
N GLU A 74 22.59 -8.01 -0.23
CA GLU A 74 23.57 -6.96 -0.56
C GLU A 74 23.20 -6.22 -1.85
N VAL A 75 22.78 -6.95 -2.90
CA VAL A 75 22.31 -6.32 -4.14
C VAL A 75 21.08 -5.43 -3.85
N LEU A 76 20.10 -5.96 -3.11
CA LEU A 76 18.92 -5.19 -2.75
C LEU A 76 19.27 -4.00 -1.83
N ALA A 77 20.24 -4.15 -0.93
CA ALA A 77 20.68 -3.05 -0.06
C ALA A 77 21.26 -1.88 -0.87
N ARG A 78 22.03 -2.16 -1.93
CA ARG A 78 22.52 -1.10 -2.85
C ARG A 78 21.35 -0.37 -3.53
N VAL A 79 20.36 -1.09 -4.02
CA VAL A 79 19.16 -0.49 -4.63
C VAL A 79 18.42 0.42 -3.64
N TYR A 80 18.29 0.00 -2.37
CA TYR A 80 17.69 0.84 -1.32
C TYR A 80 18.55 2.06 -0.96
N ALA A 81 19.88 1.93 -1.00
CA ALA A 81 20.77 3.07 -0.76
C ALA A 81 20.63 4.13 -1.86
N GLU A 82 20.54 3.72 -3.13
CA GLU A 82 20.26 4.62 -4.26
C GLU A 82 18.91 5.32 -4.12
N ASP A 83 17.88 4.61 -3.68
CA ASP A 83 16.56 5.20 -3.42
C ASP A 83 16.57 6.18 -2.24
N ALA A 84 17.34 5.90 -1.20
CA ALA A 84 17.53 6.82 -0.09
C ALA A 84 18.24 8.10 -0.53
N HIS A 85 19.24 8.00 -1.41
CA HIS A 85 19.91 9.13 -2.04
C HIS A 85 18.92 9.98 -2.85
N CYS A 86 18.11 9.36 -3.72
CA CYS A 86 17.08 10.07 -4.49
C CYS A 86 16.12 10.86 -3.59
N ARG A 87 15.74 10.29 -2.44
CA ARG A 87 14.86 10.98 -1.47
C ARG A 87 15.54 12.13 -0.76
N ALA A 88 16.82 11.97 -0.39
CA ALA A 88 17.60 13.02 0.25
C ALA A 88 17.75 14.24 -0.68
N GLU A 89 18.01 13.99 -1.95
CA GLU A 89 18.13 15.01 -3.00
C GLU A 89 16.79 15.54 -3.50
N LYS A 90 15.64 15.04 -2.97
CA LYS A 90 14.29 15.45 -3.35
C LYS A 90 14.04 15.36 -4.86
N MET A 91 14.58 14.34 -5.52
CA MET A 91 14.46 14.12 -6.96
C MET A 91 12.99 13.97 -7.38
N SER A 92 12.65 14.54 -8.56
CA SER A 92 11.34 14.31 -9.17
C SER A 92 11.13 12.82 -9.52
N PRO A 93 9.89 12.36 -9.75
CA PRO A 93 9.64 10.98 -10.19
C PRO A 93 10.46 10.57 -11.42
N GLU A 94 10.62 11.46 -12.37
CA GLU A 94 11.37 11.24 -13.63
C GLU A 94 12.88 11.18 -13.37
N GLN A 95 13.41 12.10 -12.56
CA GLN A 95 14.80 12.10 -12.14
C GLN A 95 15.15 10.83 -11.36
N ARG A 96 14.27 10.40 -10.45
CA ARG A 96 14.44 9.16 -9.69
C ARG A 96 14.43 7.94 -10.61
N LEU A 97 13.53 7.88 -11.61
CA LEU A 97 13.54 6.82 -12.61
C LEU A 97 14.87 6.77 -13.37
N ALA A 98 15.33 7.92 -13.89
CA ALA A 98 16.59 8.01 -14.63
C ALA A 98 17.79 7.58 -13.75
N HIS A 99 17.82 8.00 -12.48
CA HIS A 99 18.86 7.62 -11.52
C HIS A 99 18.87 6.09 -11.30
N HIS A 100 17.71 5.47 -11.05
CA HIS A 100 17.63 4.02 -10.88
C HIS A 100 17.98 3.24 -12.16
N GLN A 101 17.63 3.77 -13.33
CA GLN A 101 18.05 3.18 -14.60
C GLN A 101 19.57 3.18 -14.77
N ALA A 102 20.25 4.24 -14.31
CA ALA A 102 21.70 4.35 -14.36
C ALA A 102 22.41 3.49 -13.28
N SER A 103 21.90 3.49 -12.04
CA SER A 103 22.60 2.92 -10.87
C SER A 103 22.11 1.53 -10.45
N SER A 104 20.81 1.24 -10.62
CA SER A 104 20.19 0.03 -10.09
C SER A 104 19.86 -1.02 -11.15
N ALA A 105 19.75 -0.64 -12.42
CA ALA A 105 19.34 -1.56 -13.48
C ALA A 105 20.35 -2.70 -13.69
N ALA A 106 21.64 -2.38 -13.80
CA ALA A 106 22.68 -3.38 -14.00
C ALA A 106 22.83 -4.34 -12.80
N PRO A 107 22.86 -3.91 -11.53
CA PRO A 107 22.82 -4.79 -10.38
C PRO A 107 21.59 -5.72 -10.35
N MET A 108 20.39 -5.19 -10.67
CA MET A 108 19.18 -6.01 -10.71
C MET A 108 19.21 -7.01 -11.85
N GLN A 109 19.69 -6.63 -13.03
CA GLN A 109 19.85 -7.56 -14.15
C GLN A 109 20.85 -8.68 -13.84
N GLY A 110 21.97 -8.34 -13.21
CA GLY A 110 22.95 -9.32 -12.75
C GLY A 110 22.34 -10.29 -11.72
N LEU A 111 21.53 -9.78 -10.79
CA LEU A 111 20.81 -10.64 -9.84
C LEU A 111 19.83 -11.58 -10.54
N HIS A 112 19.07 -11.08 -11.53
CA HIS A 112 18.16 -11.92 -12.30
C HIS A 112 18.88 -13.06 -13.02
N GLN A 113 20.01 -12.75 -13.67
CA GLN A 113 20.82 -13.74 -14.35
C GLN A 113 21.36 -14.76 -13.35
N TRP A 114 21.94 -14.31 -12.24
CA TRP A 114 22.47 -15.17 -11.19
C TRP A 114 21.40 -16.13 -10.63
N ILE A 115 20.18 -15.65 -10.37
CA ILE A 115 19.06 -16.51 -9.92
C ILE A 115 18.76 -17.61 -10.94
N ASN A 116 18.69 -17.27 -12.23
CA ASN A 116 18.45 -18.27 -13.27
C ASN A 116 19.59 -19.31 -13.35
N GLU A 117 20.84 -18.88 -13.20
CA GLU A 117 22.01 -19.76 -13.18
C GLU A 117 21.98 -20.75 -12.00
N GLN A 118 21.51 -20.31 -10.80
CA GLN A 118 21.35 -21.20 -9.65
C GLN A 118 20.46 -22.42 -9.96
N PHE A 119 19.37 -22.21 -10.70
CA PHE A 119 18.49 -23.30 -11.11
C PHE A 119 19.05 -24.09 -12.31
N ALA A 120 19.58 -23.42 -13.31
CA ALA A 120 20.13 -24.07 -14.49
C ALA A 120 21.31 -25.01 -14.17
N GLN A 121 22.17 -24.59 -13.24
CA GLN A 121 23.32 -25.36 -12.77
C GLN A 121 22.97 -26.31 -11.62
N ARG A 122 21.69 -26.41 -11.22
CA ARG A 122 21.23 -27.26 -10.10
C ARG A 122 21.97 -26.99 -8.76
N GLN A 123 22.38 -25.75 -8.54
CA GLN A 123 23.05 -25.35 -7.29
C GLN A 123 22.02 -25.20 -6.15
N VAL A 124 20.75 -25.00 -6.46
CA VAL A 124 19.68 -24.83 -5.48
C VAL A 124 18.56 -25.84 -5.74
N GLU A 125 18.19 -26.56 -4.70
CA GLU A 125 17.01 -27.44 -4.72
C GLU A 125 15.74 -26.59 -4.75
N PRO A 126 14.86 -26.79 -5.77
CA PRO A 126 13.69 -25.92 -5.98
C PRO A 126 12.68 -25.86 -4.82
N ASN A 127 12.55 -26.89 -3.99
CA ASN A 127 11.62 -26.94 -2.88
C ASN A 127 12.24 -26.51 -1.54
N SER A 128 13.57 -26.26 -1.51
CA SER A 128 14.22 -25.67 -0.34
C SER A 128 13.69 -24.26 -0.04
N GLY A 129 13.91 -23.78 1.17
CA GLY A 129 13.55 -22.40 1.54
C GLY A 129 14.19 -21.35 0.63
N LEU A 130 15.49 -21.54 0.26
CA LEU A 130 16.17 -20.69 -0.71
C LEU A 130 15.53 -20.80 -2.10
N GLY A 131 15.25 -22.03 -2.58
CA GLY A 131 14.62 -22.25 -3.88
C GLY A 131 13.24 -21.59 -3.99
N GLN A 132 12.46 -21.61 -2.92
CA GLN A 132 11.16 -20.91 -2.86
C GLN A 132 11.33 -19.38 -2.91
N ALA A 133 12.29 -18.82 -2.17
CA ALA A 133 12.59 -17.38 -2.18
C ALA A 133 13.06 -16.90 -3.57
N LEU A 134 13.95 -17.65 -4.22
CA LEU A 134 14.43 -17.35 -5.58
C LEU A 134 13.30 -17.45 -6.61
N ARG A 135 12.45 -18.48 -6.54
CA ARG A 135 11.27 -18.59 -7.42
C ARG A 135 10.26 -17.47 -7.22
N TYR A 136 10.06 -17.01 -5.99
CA TYR A 136 9.22 -15.85 -5.73
C TYR A 136 9.76 -14.61 -6.47
N MET A 137 11.06 -14.36 -6.40
CA MET A 137 11.69 -13.25 -7.12
C MET A 137 11.47 -13.35 -8.63
N LEU A 138 11.74 -14.52 -9.23
CA LEU A 138 11.53 -14.72 -10.67
C LEU A 138 10.07 -14.55 -11.09
N LYS A 139 9.14 -15.15 -10.33
CA LYS A 139 7.71 -15.09 -10.61
C LYS A 139 7.17 -13.66 -10.64
N HIS A 140 7.68 -12.81 -9.75
CA HIS A 140 7.22 -11.44 -9.59
C HIS A 140 8.25 -10.40 -10.07
N TRP A 141 9.19 -10.82 -10.91
CA TRP A 141 10.30 -9.96 -11.32
C TRP A 141 9.85 -8.67 -11.98
N SER A 142 8.86 -8.77 -12.85
CA SER A 142 8.31 -7.61 -13.55
C SER A 142 7.75 -6.59 -12.56
N GLU A 143 6.94 -7.02 -11.63
CA GLU A 143 6.28 -6.16 -10.65
C GLU A 143 7.26 -5.62 -9.59
N LEU A 144 8.26 -6.43 -9.19
CA LEU A 144 9.30 -6.03 -8.25
C LEU A 144 10.28 -5.00 -8.84
N THR A 145 10.45 -5.00 -10.16
CA THR A 145 11.34 -4.07 -10.87
C THR A 145 10.59 -2.94 -11.59
N LEU A 146 9.34 -2.68 -11.23
CA LEU A 146 8.53 -1.62 -11.84
C LEU A 146 9.19 -0.23 -11.70
N PHE A 147 9.91 0.03 -10.63
CA PHE A 147 10.63 1.27 -10.36
C PHE A 147 11.73 1.59 -11.40
N LEU A 148 12.16 0.60 -12.19
CA LEU A 148 13.11 0.78 -13.31
C LEU A 148 12.43 1.18 -14.62
N ARG A 149 11.09 1.17 -14.69
CA ARG A 149 10.34 1.39 -15.94
C ARG A 149 9.25 2.45 -15.82
N LYS A 150 8.79 2.75 -14.60
CA LYS A 150 7.67 3.67 -14.39
C LYS A 150 8.05 4.77 -13.40
N ALA A 151 8.00 6.02 -13.85
CA ALA A 151 8.19 7.16 -12.96
C ALA A 151 7.16 7.15 -11.84
N GLY A 152 7.61 7.44 -10.61
CA GLY A 152 6.78 7.45 -9.42
C GLY A 152 6.50 6.07 -8.79
N ALA A 153 6.90 4.96 -9.42
CA ALA A 153 6.76 3.64 -8.82
C ALA A 153 7.68 3.50 -7.58
N PRO A 154 7.12 3.17 -6.40
CA PRO A 154 7.92 2.96 -5.19
C PRO A 154 8.60 1.59 -5.20
N LEU A 155 9.72 1.45 -4.47
CA LEU A 155 10.36 0.15 -4.26
C LEU A 155 9.56 -0.75 -3.32
N ASP A 156 8.85 -0.15 -2.38
CA ASP A 156 8.11 -0.87 -1.34
C ASP A 156 6.78 -0.20 -1.01
N ASN A 157 5.95 -0.95 -0.29
CA ASN A 157 4.62 -0.52 0.17
C ASN A 157 4.61 -0.07 1.65
N ASN A 158 5.75 0.32 2.20
CA ASN A 158 5.88 0.65 3.61
C ASN A 158 4.96 1.79 4.07
N ILE A 159 4.57 2.69 3.17
CA ILE A 159 3.64 3.79 3.49
C ILE A 159 2.26 3.23 3.81
N CYS A 160 1.71 2.36 2.95
CA CYS A 160 0.41 1.73 3.17
C CYS A 160 0.44 0.80 4.37
N GLU A 161 1.52 0.03 4.55
CA GLU A 161 1.67 -0.87 5.70
C GLU A 161 1.71 -0.10 7.03
N ARG A 162 2.39 1.04 7.08
CA ARG A 162 2.39 1.90 8.28
C ARG A 162 1.02 2.45 8.59
N ALA A 163 0.24 2.82 7.57
CA ALA A 163 -1.15 3.25 7.75
C ALA A 163 -2.01 2.12 8.32
N LEU A 164 -1.94 0.93 7.73
CA LEU A 164 -2.66 -0.26 8.21
C LEU A 164 -2.23 -0.69 9.62
N LYS A 165 -0.94 -0.61 9.96
CA LYS A 165 -0.43 -0.94 11.30
C LYS A 165 -1.07 -0.08 12.40
N ARG A 166 -1.47 1.16 12.12
CA ARG A 166 -2.17 2.01 13.10
C ARG A 166 -3.53 1.43 13.45
N ALA A 167 -4.34 1.07 12.45
CA ALA A 167 -5.64 0.45 12.65
C ALA A 167 -5.52 -0.92 13.36
N ILE A 168 -4.55 -1.74 12.94
CA ILE A 168 -4.28 -3.05 13.55
C ILE A 168 -3.86 -2.89 15.01
N ARG A 169 -2.98 -1.93 15.32
CA ARG A 169 -2.52 -1.66 16.69
C ARG A 169 -3.67 -1.18 17.58
N HIS A 170 -4.49 -0.25 17.08
CA HIS A 170 -5.67 0.22 17.81
C HIS A 170 -6.60 -0.94 18.14
N ARG A 171 -6.93 -1.78 17.15
CA ARG A 171 -7.78 -2.96 17.33
C ARG A 171 -7.20 -3.95 18.35
N LYS A 172 -5.88 -4.19 18.35
CA LYS A 172 -5.21 -5.05 19.33
C LYS A 172 -5.27 -4.46 20.75
N ASN A 173 -5.03 -3.16 20.89
CA ASN A 173 -5.06 -2.49 22.19
C ASN A 173 -6.47 -2.44 22.79
N SER A 174 -7.50 -2.36 21.96
CA SER A 174 -8.91 -2.37 22.38
C SER A 174 -9.47 -3.78 22.59
N LEU A 175 -8.63 -4.83 22.58
CA LEU A 175 -9.04 -6.25 22.68
C LEU A 175 -10.14 -6.63 21.70
N PHE A 176 -10.08 -6.06 20.49
CA PHE A 176 -11.06 -6.15 19.41
C PHE A 176 -12.38 -5.40 19.70
N PHE A 177 -13.13 -5.15 18.66
CA PHE A 177 -14.46 -4.56 18.79
C PHE A 177 -15.46 -5.59 19.27
N LYS A 178 -16.23 -5.25 20.30
CA LYS A 178 -17.25 -6.16 20.89
C LYS A 178 -18.40 -6.49 19.91
N THR A 179 -18.68 -5.57 18.97
CA THR A 179 -19.76 -5.70 17.98
C THR A 179 -19.29 -5.29 16.61
N LEU A 180 -19.95 -5.78 15.55
CA LEU A 180 -19.69 -5.33 14.18
C LEU A 180 -19.92 -3.84 14.02
N LYS A 181 -20.99 -3.29 14.61
CA LYS A 181 -21.28 -1.86 14.58
C LYS A 181 -20.20 -1.04 15.27
N GLY A 182 -19.63 -1.54 16.35
CA GLY A 182 -18.47 -0.92 17.01
C GLY A 182 -17.23 -0.92 16.11
N ALA A 183 -17.03 -1.97 15.33
CA ALA A 183 -15.95 -2.04 14.35
C ALA A 183 -16.13 -1.01 13.22
N GLU A 184 -17.34 -0.91 12.65
CA GLU A 184 -17.67 0.08 11.61
C GLU A 184 -17.45 1.52 12.08
N VAL A 185 -17.93 1.84 13.29
CA VAL A 185 -17.69 3.15 13.91
C VAL A 185 -16.18 3.41 14.10
N GLY A 186 -15.44 2.41 14.58
CA GLY A 186 -13.98 2.48 14.73
C GLY A 186 -13.27 2.74 13.41
N ASP A 187 -13.67 2.08 12.34
CA ASP A 187 -13.10 2.23 10.99
C ASP A 187 -13.37 3.65 10.43
N ILE A 188 -14.58 4.19 10.65
CA ILE A 188 -14.90 5.57 10.25
C ILE A 188 -14.01 6.58 10.98
N TYR A 189 -13.91 6.49 12.31
CA TYR A 189 -13.06 7.40 13.08
C TYR A 189 -11.59 7.28 12.70
N MET A 190 -11.07 6.06 12.50
CA MET A 190 -9.69 5.84 12.07
C MET A 190 -9.43 6.43 10.70
N SER A 191 -10.38 6.30 9.77
CA SER A 191 -10.30 6.88 8.42
C SER A 191 -10.25 8.41 8.48
N LEU A 192 -11.15 9.05 9.25
CA LEU A 192 -11.18 10.50 9.42
C LEU A 192 -9.88 11.02 10.07
N ILE A 193 -9.43 10.39 11.16
CA ILE A 193 -8.19 10.77 11.86
C ILE A 193 -6.98 10.66 10.90
N HIS A 194 -6.89 9.57 10.14
CA HIS A 194 -5.79 9.39 9.20
C HIS A 194 -5.83 10.41 8.05
N THR A 195 -7.02 10.70 7.52
CA THR A 195 -7.23 11.72 6.49
C THR A 195 -6.82 13.11 6.99
N CYS A 196 -7.20 13.46 8.23
CA CYS A 196 -6.74 14.69 8.86
C CYS A 196 -5.20 14.77 8.91
N GLN A 197 -4.54 13.68 9.32
CA GLN A 197 -3.07 13.63 9.41
C GLN A 197 -2.41 13.79 8.04
N LEU A 198 -2.96 13.18 6.99
CA LEU A 198 -2.47 13.33 5.61
C LEU A 198 -2.63 14.78 5.10
N GLY A 199 -3.69 15.46 5.51
CA GLY A 199 -3.97 16.86 5.17
C GLY A 199 -3.34 17.89 6.11
N ASN A 200 -2.48 17.48 7.07
CA ASN A 200 -1.93 18.34 8.12
C ASN A 200 -3.01 19.09 8.93
N VAL A 201 -4.15 18.44 9.14
CA VAL A 201 -5.26 18.92 9.95
C VAL A 201 -5.19 18.30 11.33
N ASN A 202 -5.45 19.06 12.39
CA ASN A 202 -5.57 18.52 13.73
C ASN A 202 -6.85 17.67 13.85
N PRO A 203 -6.76 16.34 14.06
CA PRO A 203 -7.92 15.47 14.09
C PRO A 203 -8.89 15.80 15.24
N PHE A 204 -8.37 16.22 16.40
CA PHE A 204 -9.18 16.56 17.55
C PHE A 204 -10.02 17.80 17.27
N ALA A 205 -9.41 18.88 16.77
CA ALA A 205 -10.11 20.11 16.39
C ALA A 205 -11.16 19.85 15.30
N TYR A 206 -10.82 19.00 14.33
CA TYR A 206 -11.76 18.59 13.28
C TYR A 206 -12.99 17.86 13.84
N LEU A 207 -12.77 16.83 14.67
CA LEU A 207 -13.87 16.06 15.26
C LEU A 207 -14.73 16.91 16.19
N GLN A 208 -14.13 17.84 16.92
CA GLN A 208 -14.85 18.82 17.74
C GLN A 208 -15.71 19.73 16.87
N ALA A 209 -15.20 20.24 15.75
CA ALA A 209 -15.96 21.05 14.81
C ALA A 209 -17.17 20.30 14.24
N LEU A 210 -17.01 19.04 13.88
CA LEU A 210 -18.14 18.21 13.42
C LEU A 210 -19.24 18.08 14.47
N GLN A 211 -18.88 17.95 15.75
CA GLN A 211 -19.85 17.85 16.83
C GLN A 211 -20.58 19.18 17.09
N ILE A 212 -19.85 20.28 17.11
CA ILE A 212 -20.42 21.63 17.31
C ILE A 212 -21.39 21.96 16.18
N HIS A 213 -21.05 21.63 14.96
CA HIS A 213 -21.85 21.95 13.76
C HIS A 213 -22.65 20.76 13.22
N ALA A 214 -23.04 19.81 14.07
CA ALA A 214 -23.63 18.53 13.66
C ALA A 214 -24.82 18.66 12.69
N GLN A 215 -25.71 19.64 12.88
CA GLN A 215 -26.87 19.87 11.99
C GLN A 215 -26.44 20.28 10.57
N GLN A 216 -25.40 21.10 10.46
CA GLN A 216 -24.87 21.54 9.17
C GLN A 216 -24.12 20.40 8.48
N VAL A 217 -23.38 19.61 9.26
CA VAL A 217 -22.69 18.41 8.78
C VAL A 217 -23.67 17.40 8.21
N LEU A 218 -24.77 17.12 8.91
CA LEU A 218 -25.82 16.20 8.43
C LEU A 218 -26.46 16.68 7.12
N THR A 219 -26.64 17.99 6.97
CA THR A 219 -27.27 18.54 5.78
C THR A 219 -26.35 18.56 4.57
N ARG A 220 -25.05 18.83 4.76
CA ARG A 220 -24.06 18.99 3.69
C ARG A 220 -22.71 18.38 4.07
N PRO A 221 -22.61 17.05 4.26
CA PRO A 221 -21.39 16.40 4.77
C PRO A 221 -20.17 16.63 3.87
N ALA A 222 -20.34 16.75 2.57
CA ALA A 222 -19.25 16.98 1.62
C ALA A 222 -18.47 18.28 1.85
N LEU A 223 -19.08 19.28 2.50
CA LEU A 223 -18.43 20.54 2.83
C LEU A 223 -17.65 20.50 4.15
N TRP A 224 -17.79 19.40 4.91
CA TRP A 224 -17.19 19.22 6.22
C TRP A 224 -16.14 18.10 6.24
N MET A 225 -15.51 17.82 5.10
CA MET A 225 -14.43 16.86 5.03
C MET A 225 -13.11 17.45 5.60
N PRO A 226 -12.14 16.64 6.03
CA PRO A 226 -10.91 17.14 6.64
C PRO A 226 -10.17 18.20 5.83
N TRP A 227 -10.28 18.18 4.51
CA TRP A 227 -9.56 19.10 3.61
C TRP A 227 -10.27 20.42 3.35
N ASN A 228 -11.57 20.56 3.68
CA ASN A 228 -12.36 21.76 3.36
C ASN A 228 -13.17 22.34 4.52
N TYR A 229 -13.27 21.68 5.69
CA TYR A 229 -14.10 22.14 6.81
C TYR A 229 -13.71 23.54 7.32
N HIS A 230 -12.47 23.95 7.20
CA HIS A 230 -12.03 25.29 7.58
C HIS A 230 -12.76 26.39 6.83
N GLU A 231 -13.16 26.16 5.59
CA GLU A 231 -13.95 27.12 4.80
C GLU A 231 -15.33 27.34 5.45
N GLN A 232 -15.91 26.28 6.01
CA GLN A 232 -17.20 26.38 6.70
C GLN A 232 -17.05 27.04 8.07
N MET A 233 -15.98 26.78 8.79
CA MET A 233 -15.69 27.46 10.06
C MET A 233 -15.53 28.96 9.87
N ASN A 234 -14.84 29.40 8.82
CA ASN A 234 -14.65 30.81 8.51
C ASN A 234 -15.97 31.53 8.05
N ARG A 235 -16.95 30.75 7.55
CA ARG A 235 -18.28 31.31 7.17
C ARG A 235 -19.25 31.39 8.36
N ALA A 236 -18.96 30.62 9.42
CA ALA A 236 -19.79 30.52 10.61
C ALA A 236 -19.33 31.48 11.75
N ALA A 237 -18.13 32.06 11.62
CA ALA A 237 -17.55 33.07 12.49
C ALA A 237 -17.90 34.46 11.99
#